data_5a2cc11fbaf59145d32ed16ce151572a
#
_entry.id   5a2cc11fbaf59145d32ed16ce151572a
#
_cell.length_a   1.000
_cell.length_b   1.000
_cell.length_c   1.000
_cell.angle_alpha   90.00
_cell.angle_beta   90.00
_cell.angle_gamma   90.00
#
_symmetry.space_group_name_H-M   'P 1'
#
loop_
_entity.id
_entity.type
_entity.pdbx_description
1 polymer ?
#
loop_
_entity_poly.entity_id
_entity_poly.type
_entity_poly.pdbx_seq_one_letter_code
_entity_poly.pdbx_strand_id
1 'polypeptide(L)'
;IKRTAIFANSDELLQAQVISYNFLKSGCINRGLVSSDDEWLYPEEIQVRDDNFVNFALKIETSIPVGPDCMGKLISSILNDTRGWSNITEKKFLLVSEEEADFTFIFSSPDKTDELCAPLETNGIYSCRNEEEIIINYFRWESGAIDFGNDMRTYRLYLINHETGHILGWGHTGCPKDGALAPVMMQQSKTTDGCSPYGWPLYEIIDMKYGFDTFVSLEED
;
A
#
# COMPACT_ATOMS: atom_id res chain seq x y z
N ILE A 1 -19.42 -10.32 -22.87
CA ILE A 1 -19.12 -11.30 -21.81
C ILE A 1 -19.54 -10.63 -20.51
N LYS A 2 -20.57 -11.14 -19.83
CA LYS A 2 -21.00 -10.65 -18.52
C LYS A 2 -19.93 -11.07 -17.52
N ARG A 3 -19.17 -10.10 -16.99
CA ARG A 3 -18.29 -10.33 -15.84
C ARG A 3 -19.17 -10.49 -14.61
N THR A 4 -19.18 -11.67 -14.04
CA THR A 4 -19.72 -11.89 -12.70
C THR A 4 -18.64 -11.39 -11.74
N ALA A 5 -18.80 -10.17 -11.23
CA ALA A 5 -17.99 -9.72 -10.12
C ALA A 5 -18.27 -10.66 -8.94
N ILE A 6 -17.23 -11.22 -8.34
CA ILE A 6 -17.33 -11.98 -7.09
C ILE A 6 -17.52 -10.92 -5.99
N PHE A 7 -18.75 -10.48 -5.77
CA PHE A 7 -19.09 -9.58 -4.67
C PHE A 7 -19.34 -10.44 -3.42
N ALA A 8 -18.60 -10.15 -2.36
CA ALA A 8 -19.12 -10.30 -1.01
C ALA A 8 -20.52 -9.66 -0.94
N ASN A 9 -21.38 -10.14 -0.06
CA ASN A 9 -22.68 -9.51 0.09
C ASN A 9 -22.47 -8.03 0.51
N SER A 10 -23.49 -7.18 0.28
CA SER A 10 -23.38 -5.74 0.52
C SER A 10 -22.97 -5.38 1.96
N ASP A 11 -23.35 -6.22 2.93
CA ASP A 11 -23.06 -5.99 4.35
C ASP A 11 -21.59 -6.30 4.68
N GLU A 12 -21.03 -7.36 4.11
CA GLU A 12 -19.59 -7.69 4.25
C GLU A 12 -18.72 -6.61 3.61
N LEU A 13 -19.11 -6.11 2.45
CA LEU A 13 -18.40 -5.02 1.78
C LEU A 13 -18.44 -3.73 2.61
N LEU A 14 -19.60 -3.39 3.16
CA LEU A 14 -19.76 -2.21 4.00
C LEU A 14 -18.94 -2.34 5.29
N GLN A 15 -18.95 -3.50 5.95
CA GLN A 15 -18.14 -3.76 7.13
C GLN A 15 -16.64 -3.66 6.84
N ALA A 16 -16.16 -4.22 5.75
CA ALA A 16 -14.77 -4.12 5.31
C ALA A 16 -14.36 -2.65 5.08
N GLN A 17 -15.21 -1.86 4.44
CA GLN A 17 -14.96 -0.42 4.21
C GLN A 17 -14.91 0.37 5.53
N VAL A 18 -15.78 0.09 6.48
CA VAL A 18 -15.78 0.75 7.80
C VAL A 18 -14.54 0.38 8.60
N ILE A 19 -14.12 -0.88 8.58
CA ILE A 19 -12.89 -1.35 9.24
C ILE A 19 -11.68 -0.65 8.65
N SER A 20 -11.54 -0.66 7.32
CA SER A 20 -10.44 0.03 6.62
C SER A 20 -10.38 1.52 6.96
N TYR A 21 -11.53 2.18 6.99
CA TYR A 21 -11.62 3.61 7.32
C TYR A 21 -11.05 3.92 8.71
N ASN A 22 -11.43 3.13 9.72
CA ASN A 22 -10.98 3.34 11.09
C ASN A 22 -9.48 3.01 11.26
N PHE A 23 -9.01 1.96 10.62
CA PHE A 23 -7.60 1.57 10.67
C PHE A 23 -6.71 2.54 9.91
N LEU A 24 -7.14 3.04 8.75
CA LEU A 24 -6.44 4.10 8.04
C LEU A 24 -6.34 5.39 8.87
N LYS A 25 -7.40 5.73 9.61
CA LYS A 25 -7.40 6.90 10.50
C LYS A 25 -6.42 6.73 11.66
N SER A 26 -6.42 5.59 12.34
CA SER A 26 -5.52 5.29 13.47
C SER A 26 -4.09 4.97 13.02
N GLY A 27 -3.91 4.46 11.78
CA GLY A 27 -2.63 3.93 11.29
C GLY A 27 -2.20 2.66 12.01
N CYS A 28 -3.12 1.98 12.70
CA CYS A 28 -2.80 0.83 13.56
C CYS A 28 -1.76 1.16 14.65
N ILE A 29 -1.60 2.45 14.98
CA ILE A 29 -0.64 2.91 15.99
C ILE A 29 -1.19 2.57 17.37
N ASN A 30 -0.43 1.79 18.13
CA ASN A 30 -0.72 1.41 19.50
C ASN A 30 0.49 1.68 20.41
N ARG A 31 0.53 2.84 21.01
CA ARG A 31 1.64 3.28 21.89
C ARG A 31 1.73 2.47 23.21
N GLY A 32 0.79 1.54 23.45
CA GLY A 32 0.80 0.62 24.57
C GLY A 32 1.37 -0.77 24.25
N LEU A 33 1.89 -0.98 23.04
CA LEU A 33 2.60 -2.22 22.72
C LEU A 33 3.84 -2.37 23.61
N VAL A 34 3.97 -3.55 24.21
CA VAL A 34 5.14 -3.90 25.02
C VAL A 34 6.26 -4.31 24.04
N SER A 35 7.48 -3.81 24.29
CA SER A 35 8.64 -4.25 23.51
C SER A 35 8.87 -5.76 23.73
N SER A 36 9.12 -6.48 22.66
CA SER A 36 9.57 -7.87 22.65
C SER A 36 11.10 -7.90 22.55
N ASP A 37 11.71 -9.01 22.99
CA ASP A 37 13.14 -9.26 22.74
C ASP A 37 13.40 -9.68 21.27
N ASP A 38 12.33 -10.00 20.53
CA ASP A 38 12.39 -10.30 19.12
C ASP A 38 12.55 -9.02 18.28
N GLU A 39 13.24 -9.07 17.17
CA GLU A 39 13.41 -7.94 16.26
C GLU A 39 12.10 -7.62 15.54
N TRP A 40 11.28 -8.64 15.24
CA TRP A 40 10.08 -8.54 14.41
C TRP A 40 8.83 -9.07 15.11
N LEU A 41 7.71 -8.38 14.87
CA LEU A 41 6.36 -8.81 15.22
C LEU A 41 5.63 -9.27 13.96
N TYR A 42 4.85 -10.35 14.10
CA TYR A 42 4.06 -10.93 13.02
C TYR A 42 2.57 -10.94 13.39
N PRO A 43 1.66 -10.88 12.38
CA PRO A 43 0.24 -11.14 12.64
C PRO A 43 0.01 -12.57 13.14
N GLU A 44 -0.90 -12.72 14.09
CA GLU A 44 -1.33 -14.05 14.59
C GLU A 44 -2.33 -14.72 13.63
N GLU A 45 -3.19 -13.92 12.98
CA GLU A 45 -4.22 -14.40 12.05
C GLU A 45 -3.68 -14.41 10.62
N ILE A 46 -3.08 -15.52 10.20
CA ILE A 46 -2.60 -15.77 8.83
C ILE A 46 -3.36 -16.94 8.20
N GLN A 47 -3.27 -17.06 6.88
CA GLN A 47 -3.91 -18.11 6.10
C GLN A 47 -2.87 -19.05 5.51
N VAL A 48 -3.31 -20.18 5.01
CA VAL A 48 -2.45 -21.13 4.26
C VAL A 48 -2.34 -20.62 2.83
N ARG A 49 -1.14 -20.69 2.23
CA ARG A 49 -0.87 -20.32 0.84
C ARG A 49 -1.87 -20.96 -0.12
N ASP A 50 -2.33 -20.19 -1.07
CA ASP A 50 -3.11 -20.66 -2.22
C ASP A 50 -2.56 -20.00 -3.50
N ASP A 51 -2.08 -20.79 -4.45
CA ASP A 51 -1.47 -20.33 -5.70
C ASP A 51 -2.44 -19.62 -6.66
N ASN A 52 -3.75 -19.69 -6.40
CA ASN A 52 -4.75 -18.90 -7.12
C ASN A 52 -4.79 -17.44 -6.66
N PHE A 53 -4.12 -17.12 -5.55
CA PHE A 53 -4.05 -15.79 -4.95
C PHE A 53 -2.65 -15.20 -5.11
N VAL A 54 -2.53 -13.91 -4.85
CA VAL A 54 -1.23 -13.25 -4.59
C VAL A 54 -1.01 -13.33 -3.08
N ASN A 55 0.00 -14.05 -2.65
CA ASN A 55 0.28 -14.31 -1.25
C ASN A 55 1.26 -13.28 -0.72
N PHE A 56 0.93 -12.61 0.38
CA PHE A 56 1.81 -11.64 0.99
C PHE A 56 2.01 -11.91 2.48
N ALA A 57 3.17 -11.55 2.98
CA ALA A 57 3.47 -11.56 4.41
C ALA A 57 3.57 -10.14 4.98
N LEU A 58 3.59 -10.05 6.29
CA LEU A 58 3.79 -8.81 7.04
C LEU A 58 4.68 -9.07 8.24
N LYS A 59 5.69 -8.21 8.41
CA LYS A 59 6.46 -8.11 9.66
C LYS A 59 6.65 -6.65 10.06
N ILE A 60 6.69 -6.40 11.35
CA ILE A 60 6.79 -5.07 11.93
C ILE A 60 7.94 -5.04 12.93
N GLU A 61 8.84 -4.07 12.80
CA GLU A 61 9.94 -3.88 13.75
C GLU A 61 9.39 -3.55 15.14
N THR A 62 9.88 -4.25 16.16
CA THR A 62 9.41 -4.10 17.56
C THR A 62 9.63 -2.71 18.15
N SER A 63 10.53 -1.92 17.56
CA SER A 63 10.83 -0.56 17.98
C SER A 63 9.74 0.45 17.67
N ILE A 64 8.80 0.12 16.74
CA ILE A 64 7.72 1.04 16.34
C ILE A 64 6.37 0.61 16.90
N PRO A 65 5.49 1.57 17.29
CA PRO A 65 4.23 1.25 17.97
C PRO A 65 3.11 0.90 16.99
N VAL A 66 3.33 -0.07 16.11
CA VAL A 66 2.34 -0.52 15.10
C VAL A 66 1.88 -1.94 15.42
N GLY A 67 0.56 -2.16 15.45
CA GLY A 67 -0.01 -3.46 15.76
C GLY A 67 -0.09 -4.37 14.54
N PRO A 68 0.56 -5.57 14.54
CA PRO A 68 0.62 -6.45 13.37
C PRO A 68 -0.75 -6.96 12.91
N ASP A 69 -1.63 -7.41 13.80
CA ASP A 69 -2.96 -7.90 13.42
C ASP A 69 -3.86 -6.82 12.83
N CYS A 70 -3.81 -5.62 13.41
CA CYS A 70 -4.51 -4.47 12.83
C CYS A 70 -3.99 -4.15 11.44
N MET A 71 -2.65 -4.16 11.25
CA MET A 71 -2.02 -3.84 9.98
C MET A 71 -2.29 -4.91 8.93
N GLY A 72 -2.24 -6.18 9.29
CA GLY A 72 -2.57 -7.28 8.39
C GLY A 72 -4.01 -7.18 7.86
N LYS A 73 -4.98 -6.89 8.75
CA LYS A 73 -6.38 -6.65 8.38
C LYS A 73 -6.53 -5.42 7.47
N LEU A 74 -5.81 -4.34 7.77
CA LEU A 74 -5.84 -3.13 6.97
C LEU A 74 -5.31 -3.37 5.55
N ILE A 75 -4.11 -3.94 5.41
CA ILE A 75 -3.50 -4.23 4.11
C ILE A 75 -4.40 -5.18 3.31
N SER A 76 -4.87 -6.28 3.92
CA SER A 76 -5.78 -7.22 3.27
C SER A 76 -7.05 -6.52 2.74
N SER A 77 -7.62 -5.60 3.51
CA SER A 77 -8.82 -4.86 3.10
C SER A 77 -8.56 -3.88 1.97
N ILE A 78 -7.40 -3.22 1.95
CA ILE A 78 -7.00 -2.30 0.87
C ILE A 78 -6.75 -3.05 -0.44
N LEU A 79 -5.94 -4.10 -0.39
CA LEU A 79 -5.55 -4.83 -1.58
C LEU A 79 -6.72 -5.58 -2.23
N ASN A 80 -7.69 -6.02 -1.42
CA ASN A 80 -8.90 -6.72 -1.87
C ASN A 80 -10.11 -5.80 -2.12
N ASP A 81 -9.99 -4.49 -1.94
CA ASP A 81 -11.04 -3.55 -2.31
C ASP A 81 -11.28 -3.55 -3.83
N THR A 82 -12.52 -3.35 -4.25
CA THR A 82 -12.87 -3.30 -5.68
C THR A 82 -12.21 -2.16 -6.46
N ARG A 83 -11.70 -1.15 -5.76
CA ARG A 83 -10.91 -0.03 -6.30
C ARG A 83 -9.41 -0.32 -6.28
N GLY A 84 -9.00 -1.42 -5.62
CA GLY A 84 -7.62 -1.82 -5.40
C GLY A 84 -7.06 -2.75 -6.46
N TRP A 85 -5.89 -3.28 -6.17
CA TRP A 85 -5.10 -4.12 -7.08
C TRP A 85 -5.77 -5.46 -7.41
N SER A 86 -6.65 -6.00 -6.54
CA SER A 86 -7.37 -7.24 -6.83
C SER A 86 -8.23 -7.16 -8.09
N ASN A 87 -8.74 -5.99 -8.43
CA ASN A 87 -9.51 -5.78 -9.65
C ASN A 87 -8.62 -5.73 -10.90
N ILE A 88 -7.36 -5.30 -10.77
CA ILE A 88 -6.38 -5.24 -11.85
C ILE A 88 -5.78 -6.61 -12.14
N THR A 89 -5.33 -7.28 -11.10
CA THR A 89 -4.68 -8.58 -11.20
C THR A 89 -5.67 -9.71 -11.47
N GLU A 90 -6.96 -9.46 -11.28
CA GLU A 90 -8.04 -10.48 -11.27
C GLU A 90 -7.78 -11.59 -10.22
N LYS A 91 -6.90 -11.32 -9.25
CA LYS A 91 -6.57 -12.20 -8.13
C LYS A 91 -6.82 -11.48 -6.80
N LYS A 92 -7.21 -12.24 -5.79
CA LYS A 92 -7.24 -11.75 -4.41
C LYS A 92 -5.86 -11.83 -3.79
N PHE A 93 -5.66 -11.04 -2.74
CA PHE A 93 -4.46 -11.02 -1.92
C PHE A 93 -4.72 -11.76 -0.62
N LEU A 94 -3.80 -12.64 -0.22
CA LEU A 94 -3.91 -13.51 0.92
C LEU A 94 -2.73 -13.27 1.86
N LEU A 95 -3.01 -13.01 3.14
CA LEU A 95 -1.99 -12.86 4.17
C LEU A 95 -1.56 -14.24 4.67
N VAL A 96 -0.30 -14.57 4.45
CA VAL A 96 0.30 -15.89 4.76
C VAL A 96 1.56 -15.71 5.61
N SER A 97 2.24 -16.82 5.97
CA SER A 97 3.56 -16.75 6.60
C SER A 97 4.64 -16.21 5.65
N GLU A 98 5.75 -15.73 6.21
CA GLU A 98 6.84 -15.14 5.42
C GLU A 98 7.44 -16.16 4.42
N GLU A 99 7.56 -17.44 4.84
CA GLU A 99 8.10 -18.52 3.99
C GLU A 99 7.18 -18.91 2.83
N GLU A 100 5.89 -18.57 2.91
CA GLU A 100 4.90 -18.90 1.90
C GLU A 100 4.53 -17.70 1.01
N ALA A 101 5.07 -16.52 1.29
CA ALA A 101 4.70 -15.29 0.61
C ALA A 101 5.37 -15.13 -0.76
N ASP A 102 4.68 -14.46 -1.67
CA ASP A 102 5.24 -13.98 -2.94
C ASP A 102 5.99 -12.65 -2.71
N PHE A 103 5.61 -11.87 -1.68
CA PHE A 103 6.30 -10.67 -1.25
C PHE A 103 5.94 -10.32 0.21
N THR A 104 6.77 -9.49 0.86
CA THR A 104 6.61 -9.15 2.27
C THR A 104 6.51 -7.64 2.49
N PHE A 105 5.50 -7.21 3.25
CA PHE A 105 5.47 -5.87 3.84
C PHE A 105 6.32 -5.82 5.11
N ILE A 106 7.20 -4.84 5.20
CA ILE A 106 8.06 -4.57 6.35
C ILE A 106 7.77 -3.15 6.83
N PHE A 107 7.28 -2.99 8.05
CA PHE A 107 7.18 -1.68 8.69
C PHE A 107 8.38 -1.51 9.62
N SER A 108 9.15 -0.48 9.42
CA SER A 108 10.40 -0.26 10.15
C SER A 108 10.62 1.20 10.53
N SER A 109 11.47 1.39 11.54
CA SER A 109 11.98 2.72 11.93
C SER A 109 12.78 3.36 10.77
N PRO A 110 13.00 4.68 10.80
CA PRO A 110 13.81 5.35 9.78
C PRO A 110 15.19 4.73 9.56
N ASP A 111 15.92 4.45 10.66
CA ASP A 111 17.27 3.88 10.59
C ASP A 111 17.25 2.46 9.98
N LYS A 112 16.29 1.62 10.40
CA LYS A 112 16.14 0.28 9.85
C LYS A 112 15.68 0.32 8.39
N THR A 113 14.85 1.29 8.01
CA THR A 113 14.46 1.52 6.62
C THR A 113 15.68 1.83 5.75
N ASP A 114 16.59 2.72 6.19
CA ASP A 114 17.82 3.04 5.47
C ASP A 114 18.71 1.80 5.28
N GLU A 115 18.81 0.95 6.30
CA GLU A 115 19.56 -0.32 6.24
C GLU A 115 18.95 -1.28 5.19
N LEU A 116 17.63 -1.51 5.26
CA LEU A 116 16.93 -2.48 4.40
C LEU A 116 16.83 -2.01 2.94
N CYS A 117 16.77 -0.71 2.70
CA CYS A 117 16.67 -0.13 1.37
C CYS A 117 18.02 0.03 0.67
N ALA A 118 19.16 -0.18 1.35
CA ALA A 118 20.48 0.01 0.75
C ALA A 118 20.66 -0.85 -0.52
N PRO A 119 21.27 -0.33 -1.60
CA PRO A 119 22.01 0.93 -1.70
C PRO A 119 21.16 2.18 -2.02
N LEU A 120 19.82 2.09 -2.03
CA LEU A 120 18.96 3.24 -2.24
C LEU A 120 19.00 4.16 -1.02
N GLU A 121 19.27 5.44 -1.24
CA GLU A 121 19.28 6.45 -0.17
C GLU A 121 17.85 6.90 0.14
N THR A 122 17.29 6.46 1.27
CA THR A 122 15.96 6.87 1.74
C THR A 122 16.03 8.05 2.72
N ASN A 123 17.22 8.36 3.24
CA ASN A 123 17.50 9.48 4.14
C ASN A 123 16.63 9.50 5.41
N GLY A 124 16.24 8.33 5.91
CA GLY A 124 15.31 8.21 7.04
C GLY A 124 13.90 8.72 6.75
N ILE A 125 13.56 8.99 5.49
CA ILE A 125 12.29 9.67 5.13
C ILE A 125 11.41 8.80 4.24
N TYR A 126 11.96 8.20 3.19
CA TYR A 126 11.17 7.52 2.17
C TYR A 126 11.05 6.03 2.43
N SER A 127 9.94 5.46 2.00
CA SER A 127 9.74 4.03 1.85
C SER A 127 10.39 3.55 0.55
N CYS A 128 10.61 2.27 0.41
CA CYS A 128 11.19 1.69 -0.80
C CYS A 128 10.65 0.29 -1.08
N ARG A 129 10.90 -0.18 -2.29
CA ARG A 129 10.85 -1.59 -2.65
C ARG A 129 12.28 -2.10 -2.84
N ASN A 130 12.60 -3.26 -2.25
CA ASN A 130 13.84 -3.99 -2.45
C ASN A 130 13.50 -5.44 -2.79
N GLU A 131 13.72 -5.85 -4.04
CA GLU A 131 13.30 -7.16 -4.57
C GLU A 131 11.79 -7.44 -4.31
N GLU A 132 11.46 -8.48 -3.54
CA GLU A 132 10.09 -8.85 -3.12
C GLU A 132 9.71 -8.24 -1.76
N GLU A 133 10.46 -7.27 -1.24
CA GLU A 133 10.15 -6.60 0.02
C GLU A 133 9.65 -5.18 -0.22
N ILE A 134 8.53 -4.83 0.42
CA ILE A 134 7.99 -3.48 0.54
C ILE A 134 8.37 -2.94 1.91
N ILE A 135 9.29 -2.00 1.97
CA ILE A 135 9.76 -1.41 3.23
C ILE A 135 9.04 -0.07 3.45
N ILE A 136 8.14 -0.04 4.43
CA ILE A 136 7.37 1.15 4.81
C ILE A 136 8.06 1.85 5.97
N ASN A 137 8.53 3.07 5.70
CA ASN A 137 9.14 3.92 6.73
C ASN A 137 8.08 4.43 7.71
N TYR A 138 8.25 4.12 9.01
CA TYR A 138 7.33 4.54 10.05
C TYR A 138 7.20 6.07 10.15
N PHE A 139 8.26 6.82 9.86
CA PHE A 139 8.18 8.29 9.82
C PHE A 139 7.11 8.76 8.85
N ARG A 140 7.09 8.21 7.63
CA ARG A 140 6.06 8.52 6.63
C ARG A 140 4.70 8.00 7.03
N TRP A 141 4.64 6.81 7.60
CA TRP A 141 3.39 6.22 8.08
C TRP A 141 2.70 7.07 9.14
N GLU A 142 3.49 7.68 10.05
CA GLU A 142 2.98 8.53 11.13
C GLU A 142 2.72 9.98 10.68
N SER A 143 3.61 10.57 9.87
CA SER A 143 3.61 12.00 9.55
C SER A 143 3.03 12.38 8.19
N GLY A 144 2.90 11.43 7.26
CA GLY A 144 2.38 11.70 5.92
C GLY A 144 3.36 12.44 5.00
N ALA A 145 2.80 13.14 4.02
CA ALA A 145 3.51 14.02 3.09
C ALA A 145 2.78 15.37 2.96
N ILE A 146 3.53 16.42 2.60
CA ILE A 146 3.08 17.82 2.63
C ILE A 146 1.79 18.01 1.83
N ASP A 147 1.71 17.49 0.62
CA ASP A 147 0.59 17.71 -0.29
C ASP A 147 -0.71 17.02 0.17
N PHE A 148 -0.63 16.09 1.11
CA PHE A 148 -1.80 15.46 1.74
C PHE A 148 -2.34 16.27 2.93
N GLY A 149 -1.60 17.27 3.41
CA GLY A 149 -1.97 18.06 4.58
C GLY A 149 -2.25 17.15 5.80
N ASN A 150 -3.48 17.23 6.33
CA ASN A 150 -3.91 16.40 7.45
C ASN A 150 -4.65 15.11 7.04
N ASP A 151 -4.75 14.83 5.74
CA ASP A 151 -5.44 13.61 5.27
C ASP A 151 -4.53 12.38 5.31
N MET A 152 -4.24 11.93 6.52
CA MET A 152 -3.44 10.73 6.77
C MET A 152 -4.09 9.45 6.22
N ARG A 153 -5.40 9.43 6.02
CA ARG A 153 -6.10 8.25 5.47
C ARG A 153 -5.75 8.07 4.01
N THR A 154 -5.89 9.12 3.22
CA THR A 154 -5.55 9.08 1.80
C THR A 154 -4.06 8.83 1.62
N TYR A 155 -3.20 9.42 2.45
CA TYR A 155 -1.77 9.17 2.39
C TYR A 155 -1.39 7.70 2.65
N ARG A 156 -1.90 7.10 3.74
CA ARG A 156 -1.62 5.69 4.08
C ARG A 156 -2.17 4.73 3.04
N LEU A 157 -3.35 5.02 2.52
CA LEU A 157 -3.94 4.28 1.40
C LEU A 157 -3.04 4.35 0.17
N TYR A 158 -2.61 5.56 -0.20
CA TYR A 158 -1.66 5.79 -1.29
C TYR A 158 -0.39 4.98 -1.09
N LEU A 159 0.24 5.06 0.09
CA LEU A 159 1.52 4.43 0.35
C LEU A 159 1.46 2.90 0.18
N ILE A 160 0.45 2.24 0.74
CA ILE A 160 0.26 0.78 0.56
C ILE A 160 0.07 0.44 -0.92
N ASN A 161 -0.81 1.15 -1.62
CA ASN A 161 -1.09 0.85 -3.03
C ASN A 161 0.09 1.19 -3.95
N HIS A 162 0.83 2.28 -3.69
CA HIS A 162 2.00 2.68 -4.47
C HIS A 162 3.10 1.62 -4.44
N GLU A 163 3.50 1.21 -3.25
CA GLU A 163 4.57 0.22 -3.10
C GLU A 163 4.13 -1.16 -3.61
N THR A 164 2.85 -1.54 -3.42
CA THR A 164 2.31 -2.75 -4.04
C THR A 164 2.35 -2.68 -5.57
N GLY A 165 2.09 -1.51 -6.14
CA GLY A 165 2.20 -1.31 -7.59
C GLY A 165 3.59 -1.64 -8.12
N HIS A 166 4.65 -1.30 -7.40
CA HIS A 166 6.02 -1.66 -7.76
C HIS A 166 6.26 -3.18 -7.75
N ILE A 167 5.72 -3.90 -6.77
CA ILE A 167 5.76 -5.38 -6.75
C ILE A 167 5.05 -5.97 -7.97
N LEU A 168 3.95 -5.37 -8.38
CA LEU A 168 3.17 -5.80 -9.56
C LEU A 168 3.80 -5.36 -10.90
N GLY A 169 4.98 -4.72 -10.88
CA GLY A 169 5.74 -4.33 -12.05
C GLY A 169 5.42 -2.93 -12.62
N TRP A 170 4.66 -2.11 -11.89
CA TRP A 170 4.35 -0.75 -12.31
C TRP A 170 5.51 0.22 -12.01
N GLY A 171 5.85 1.05 -12.98
CA GLY A 171 6.80 2.15 -12.83
C GLY A 171 6.13 3.45 -12.38
N HIS A 172 6.94 4.48 -12.10
CA HIS A 172 6.43 5.80 -11.76
C HIS A 172 5.77 6.50 -12.95
N THR A 173 4.76 7.31 -12.64
CA THR A 173 4.04 8.18 -13.57
C THR A 173 4.02 9.62 -13.05
N GLY A 174 3.72 10.59 -13.92
CA GLY A 174 3.57 12.00 -13.56
C GLY A 174 2.11 12.40 -13.35
N CYS A 175 1.89 13.68 -12.97
CA CYS A 175 0.57 14.29 -12.93
C CYS A 175 0.06 14.49 -14.38
N PRO A 176 -1.08 13.93 -14.78
CA PRO A 176 -1.53 14.03 -16.17
C PRO A 176 -2.05 15.44 -16.51
N LYS A 177 -2.52 16.16 -15.52
CA LYS A 177 -3.11 17.49 -15.69
C LYS A 177 -3.34 18.16 -14.34
N ASP A 178 -3.05 19.45 -14.28
CA ASP A 178 -3.31 20.27 -13.10
C ASP A 178 -4.76 20.13 -12.59
N GLY A 179 -4.92 19.84 -11.30
CA GLY A 179 -6.22 19.57 -10.66
C GLY A 179 -6.82 18.18 -10.91
N ALA A 180 -6.20 17.32 -11.72
CA ALA A 180 -6.63 15.92 -11.86
C ALA A 180 -6.34 15.11 -10.57
N LEU A 181 -6.92 13.92 -10.46
CA LEU A 181 -6.51 12.97 -9.41
C LEU A 181 -5.09 12.46 -9.72
N ALA A 182 -4.24 12.48 -8.72
CA ALA A 182 -2.89 11.95 -8.86
C ALA A 182 -2.93 10.43 -9.09
N PRO A 183 -2.24 9.90 -10.13
CA PRO A 183 -2.09 8.46 -10.29
C PRO A 183 -1.45 7.84 -9.05
N VAL A 184 -1.83 6.61 -8.69
CA VAL A 184 -1.25 5.96 -7.51
C VAL A 184 0.25 5.73 -7.68
N MET A 185 0.72 5.50 -8.92
CA MET A 185 2.14 5.33 -9.21
C MET A 185 2.93 6.64 -9.33
N MET A 186 2.31 7.79 -9.13
CA MET A 186 3.01 9.06 -8.99
C MET A 186 3.72 9.12 -7.62
N GLN A 187 4.93 9.70 -7.57
CA GLN A 187 5.69 9.85 -6.32
C GLN A 187 5.10 10.93 -5.40
N GLN A 188 3.83 10.75 -4.98
CA GLN A 188 3.08 11.73 -4.19
C GLN A 188 3.68 12.00 -2.79
N SER A 189 4.58 11.15 -2.31
CA SER A 189 5.37 11.42 -1.10
C SER A 189 6.38 12.56 -1.27
N LYS A 190 6.73 12.91 -2.52
CA LYS A 190 7.62 14.03 -2.85
C LYS A 190 6.82 15.27 -3.24
N THR A 191 5.95 15.12 -4.24
CA THR A 191 5.07 16.18 -4.75
C THR A 191 3.91 15.57 -5.52
N THR A 192 2.79 16.28 -5.58
CA THR A 192 1.65 15.94 -6.45
C THR A 192 1.63 16.76 -7.75
N ASP A 193 2.60 17.66 -7.96
CA ASP A 193 2.77 18.48 -9.19
C ASP A 193 1.46 19.11 -9.69
N GLY A 194 0.64 19.63 -8.75
CA GLY A 194 -0.65 20.24 -9.07
C GLY A 194 -1.82 19.25 -9.18
N CYS A 195 -1.61 17.95 -9.13
CA CYS A 195 -2.67 16.97 -9.00
C CYS A 195 -3.27 16.98 -7.58
N SER A 196 -4.52 16.53 -7.45
CA SER A 196 -5.16 16.27 -6.17
C SER A 196 -4.70 14.92 -5.63
N PRO A 197 -4.23 14.82 -4.37
CA PRO A 197 -3.79 13.56 -3.77
C PRO A 197 -4.83 12.45 -3.88
N TYR A 198 -4.40 11.25 -4.26
CA TYR A 198 -5.29 10.11 -4.44
C TYR A 198 -4.57 8.78 -4.21
N GLY A 199 -5.27 7.75 -3.72
CA GLY A 199 -4.62 6.53 -3.27
C GLY A 199 -5.12 5.22 -3.89
N TRP A 200 -6.05 5.25 -4.86
CA TRP A 200 -6.57 4.04 -5.49
C TRP A 200 -6.04 3.84 -6.90
N PRO A 201 -5.67 2.61 -7.31
CA PRO A 201 -5.16 2.32 -8.65
C PRO A 201 -6.24 2.27 -9.74
N LEU A 202 -7.53 2.31 -9.39
CA LEU A 202 -8.63 2.19 -10.36
C LEU A 202 -8.57 3.22 -11.49
N TYR A 203 -8.01 4.40 -11.23
CA TYR A 203 -7.87 5.44 -12.25
C TYR A 203 -6.98 5.00 -13.41
N GLU A 204 -5.86 4.33 -13.13
CA GLU A 204 -4.91 3.83 -14.13
C GLU A 204 -5.49 2.68 -14.97
N ILE A 205 -6.37 1.86 -14.36
CA ILE A 205 -7.04 0.78 -15.09
C ILE A 205 -8.00 1.30 -16.15
N ILE A 206 -8.74 2.36 -15.82
CA ILE A 206 -9.72 2.93 -16.75
C ILE A 206 -9.00 3.40 -18.01
N ASP A 207 -7.86 4.07 -17.88
CA ASP A 207 -7.06 4.53 -19.01
C ASP A 207 -6.52 3.37 -19.86
N MET A 208 -5.91 2.35 -19.24
CA MET A 208 -5.37 1.21 -19.98
C MET A 208 -6.45 0.38 -20.68
N LYS A 209 -7.62 0.22 -20.07
CA LYS A 209 -8.69 -0.63 -20.56
C LYS A 209 -9.51 0.02 -21.69
N TYR A 210 -9.55 1.35 -21.74
CA TYR A 210 -10.33 2.10 -22.71
C TYR A 210 -9.46 2.85 -23.73
N GLY A 211 -8.14 2.65 -23.71
CA GLY A 211 -7.22 3.21 -24.70
C GLY A 211 -7.14 4.75 -24.67
N PHE A 212 -7.38 5.34 -23.54
CA PHE A 212 -7.09 6.74 -23.35
C PHE A 212 -5.58 6.86 -23.12
N ASP A 213 -4.85 7.26 -24.15
CA ASP A 213 -3.42 7.58 -24.10
C ASP A 213 -3.14 8.87 -23.30
N THR A 214 -3.72 9.00 -22.10
CA THR A 214 -3.48 10.17 -21.24
C THR A 214 -2.18 10.07 -20.46
N PHE A 215 -1.54 8.90 -20.46
CA PHE A 215 -0.23 8.68 -19.83
C PHE A 215 0.92 8.59 -20.81
N VAL A 216 0.68 8.77 -22.10
CA VAL A 216 1.74 8.80 -23.11
C VAL A 216 2.45 10.13 -23.06
N SER A 217 3.66 10.08 -22.54
CA SER A 217 4.78 11.00 -22.81
C SER A 217 4.50 12.50 -22.68
N LEU A 218 4.64 13.01 -21.48
CA LEU A 218 5.18 14.36 -21.31
C LEU A 218 6.73 14.33 -21.33
N GLU A 219 7.31 13.35 -22.02
CA GLU A 219 8.70 13.34 -22.40
C GLU A 219 8.80 13.62 -23.90
N GLU A 220 8.38 14.79 -24.32
CA GLU A 220 8.84 15.43 -25.59
C GLU A 220 8.31 16.86 -25.59
N ASP A 221 9.11 17.78 -25.01
CA ASP A 221 9.62 19.03 -25.62
C ASP A 221 10.48 19.79 -24.62
#